data_5bfbbb5fd7ac4b0866c3d03cc2e8e2b1
#
_entry.id   5bfbbb5fd7ac4b0866c3d03cc2e8e2b1
#
_cell.length_a   1.000
_cell.length_b   1.000
_cell.length_c   1.000
_cell.angle_alpha   90.00
_cell.angle_beta   90.00
_cell.angle_gamma   90.00
#
_symmetry.space_group_name_H-M   'P 1'
#
loop_
_entity.id
_entity.type
_entity.pdbx_description
1 polymer ?
#
loop_
_entity_poly.entity_id
_entity_poly.type
_entity_poly.pdbx_seq_one_letter_code
_entity_poly.pdbx_strand_id
1 'polypeptide(L)'
;MGEWIKYAALLVLAVAAFGVAALALMGPRDPGGTAPVAAASTPAASAAGSPAAVSPSPTPTSTSTGRPAKIELPASPVLLIMGDSYTAGDGADQPDESWANLVAGSLGYPTNIDGRGGTGFAWGGGARDDQGGEYEVRLRQTAANNPAFVPNLLILQGGQNDAQITDSGEITAATRQTIEAARRFWPGVQVVVLGPSAPQPLGEDLRDVNSAVRAGADAANAPFIDAVEGRWFTAANSPGFDADGAHPNTAGHAYIADKFLESWAALVD
;
A
#
# COMPACT_ATOMS: atom_id res chain seq x y z
N MET A 1 -38.15 19.12 -1.02
CA MET A 1 -38.00 18.61 0.37
C MET A 1 -38.27 17.10 0.51
N GLY A 2 -38.47 16.31 -0.55
CA GLY A 2 -38.89 14.89 -0.47
C GLY A 2 -37.82 13.82 -0.62
N GLU A 3 -36.73 14.10 -1.31
CA GLU A 3 -35.74 13.07 -1.65
C GLU A 3 -34.71 12.81 -0.53
N TRP A 4 -34.28 13.84 0.17
CA TRP A 4 -33.32 13.72 1.29
C TRP A 4 -33.84 12.87 2.45
N ILE A 5 -35.15 12.87 2.67
CA ILE A 5 -35.79 12.08 3.73
C ILE A 5 -35.72 10.58 3.43
N LYS A 6 -35.77 10.20 2.15
CA LYS A 6 -35.68 8.79 1.71
C LYS A 6 -34.27 8.21 1.93
N TYR A 7 -33.23 8.98 1.67
CA TYR A 7 -31.84 8.53 1.87
C TYR A 7 -31.47 8.47 3.36
N ALA A 8 -31.97 9.41 4.17
CA ALA A 8 -31.79 9.37 5.62
C ALA A 8 -32.47 8.13 6.24
N ALA A 9 -33.65 7.75 5.77
CA ALA A 9 -34.37 6.57 6.25
C ALA A 9 -33.67 5.26 5.84
N LEU A 10 -33.05 5.19 4.64
CA LEU A 10 -32.29 4.03 4.19
C LEU A 10 -30.99 3.85 4.98
N LEU A 11 -30.32 4.95 5.35
CA LEU A 11 -29.10 4.91 6.14
C LEU A 11 -29.36 4.44 7.59
N VAL A 12 -30.47 4.85 8.21
CA VAL A 12 -30.88 4.39 9.53
C VAL A 12 -31.27 2.91 9.51
N LEU A 13 -31.90 2.43 8.44
CA LEU A 13 -32.23 1.00 8.28
C LEU A 13 -30.99 0.11 8.10
N ALA A 14 -29.97 0.58 7.38
CA ALA A 14 -28.72 -0.13 7.22
C ALA A 14 -27.94 -0.26 8.54
N VAL A 15 -27.87 0.81 9.35
CA VAL A 15 -27.22 0.78 10.67
C VAL A 15 -27.94 -0.14 11.65
N ALA A 16 -29.28 -0.19 11.60
CA ALA A 16 -30.07 -1.10 12.44
C ALA A 16 -29.90 -2.58 12.07
N ALA A 17 -29.74 -2.89 10.77
CA ALA A 17 -29.53 -4.26 10.30
C ALA A 17 -28.15 -4.82 10.73
N PHE A 18 -27.11 -4.00 10.73
CA PHE A 18 -25.77 -4.39 11.20
C PHE A 18 -25.70 -4.53 12.73
N GLY A 19 -26.45 -3.73 13.50
CA GLY A 19 -26.52 -3.82 14.96
C GLY A 19 -27.15 -5.11 15.47
N VAL A 20 -28.16 -5.63 14.79
CA VAL A 20 -28.85 -6.88 15.19
C VAL A 20 -28.03 -8.13 14.86
N ALA A 21 -27.24 -8.12 13.79
CA ALA A 21 -26.36 -9.24 13.43
C ALA A 21 -25.19 -9.41 14.42
N ALA A 22 -24.69 -8.32 15.00
CA ALA A 22 -23.61 -8.38 15.99
C ALA A 22 -24.05 -8.92 17.35
N LEU A 23 -25.32 -8.76 17.75
CA LEU A 23 -25.86 -9.30 19.02
C LEU A 23 -26.16 -10.81 18.97
N ALA A 24 -26.39 -11.38 17.79
CA ALA A 24 -26.74 -12.80 17.64
C ALA A 24 -25.51 -13.75 17.74
N LEU A 25 -24.28 -13.20 17.72
CA LEU A 25 -23.04 -13.98 17.82
C LEU A 25 -22.45 -14.05 19.23
N MET A 26 -23.08 -13.41 20.23
CA MET A 26 -22.66 -13.47 21.63
C MET A 26 -23.57 -14.47 22.41
N GLY A 27 -23.38 -15.77 22.18
CA GLY A 27 -23.97 -16.83 23.04
C GLY A 27 -23.24 -16.94 24.38
N PRO A 28 -23.93 -17.39 25.44
CA PRO A 28 -23.36 -17.48 26.79
C PRO A 28 -22.22 -18.52 26.85
N ARG A 29 -21.07 -18.12 27.43
CA ARG A 29 -19.99 -19.03 27.81
C ARG A 29 -20.22 -19.55 29.20
N ASP A 30 -20.30 -20.88 29.35
CA ASP A 30 -20.34 -21.55 30.65
C ASP A 30 -18.98 -21.46 31.37
N PRO A 31 -18.94 -21.16 32.67
CA PRO A 31 -17.74 -21.21 33.47
C PRO A 31 -17.68 -22.54 34.24
N GLY A 32 -16.73 -23.40 33.90
CA GLY A 32 -16.52 -24.57 34.77
C GLY A 32 -15.53 -25.59 34.20
N GLY A 33 -14.36 -25.63 34.79
CA GLY A 33 -13.37 -26.68 34.51
C GLY A 33 -12.07 -26.44 35.29
N THR A 34 -12.06 -26.91 36.54
CA THR A 34 -10.93 -26.89 37.48
C THR A 34 -9.76 -27.78 37.01
N ALA A 35 -8.54 -27.29 37.23
CA ALA A 35 -7.27 -27.99 37.06
C ALA A 35 -7.04 -29.15 38.06
N PRO A 36 -6.05 -29.99 37.83
CA PRO A 36 -5.18 -30.33 38.94
C PRO A 36 -3.70 -29.99 38.72
N VAL A 37 -3.16 -29.45 39.76
CA VAL A 37 -1.76 -29.20 40.04
C VAL A 37 -1.01 -30.52 40.23
N ALA A 38 0.18 -30.64 39.62
CA ALA A 38 1.18 -31.59 40.08
C ALA A 38 2.53 -30.86 40.20
N ALA A 39 3.10 -31.04 41.38
CA ALA A 39 4.27 -30.35 41.91
C ALA A 39 5.60 -31.06 41.61
N ALA A 40 6.63 -30.22 41.58
CA ALA A 40 8.00 -30.41 42.08
C ALA A 40 8.93 -31.47 41.49
N SER A 41 10.06 -31.00 41.01
CA SER A 41 11.36 -31.39 41.55
C SER A 41 12.49 -30.56 40.90
N THR A 42 13.14 -29.74 41.71
CA THR A 42 14.54 -29.30 41.50
C THR A 42 15.48 -30.46 41.96
N PRO A 43 16.67 -30.55 41.38
CA PRO A 43 17.82 -30.13 42.18
C PRO A 43 18.92 -29.38 41.40
N ALA A 44 19.69 -28.72 42.21
CA ALA A 44 20.75 -27.79 42.03
C ALA A 44 22.06 -28.34 41.44
N ALA A 45 22.81 -27.39 40.96
CA ALA A 45 24.23 -27.10 41.24
C ALA A 45 25.21 -27.17 40.06
N SER A 46 25.74 -26.01 39.80
CA SER A 46 27.17 -25.67 39.71
C SER A 46 27.94 -25.94 38.42
N ALA A 47 28.32 -24.86 37.75
CA ALA A 47 29.72 -24.51 37.53
C ALA A 47 29.88 -23.17 36.82
N ALA A 48 30.71 -22.32 37.36
CA ALA A 48 31.12 -21.03 36.85
C ALA A 48 31.89 -21.15 35.55
N GLY A 49 31.51 -20.36 34.56
CA GLY A 49 32.31 -20.05 33.38
C GLY A 49 32.16 -18.56 33.07
N SER A 50 33.26 -17.81 33.24
CA SER A 50 33.33 -16.39 32.85
C SER A 50 32.92 -16.16 31.40
N PRO A 51 32.10 -15.18 31.13
CA PRO A 51 31.86 -14.79 29.76
C PRO A 51 33.00 -13.93 29.22
N ALA A 52 33.62 -14.38 28.13
CA ALA A 52 34.51 -13.57 27.33
C ALA A 52 33.71 -12.38 26.74
N ALA A 53 34.26 -11.20 26.88
CA ALA A 53 33.73 -9.98 26.32
C ALA A 53 33.72 -10.09 24.80
N VAL A 54 32.52 -10.16 24.22
CA VAL A 54 32.33 -10.01 22.78
C VAL A 54 32.27 -8.51 22.49
N SER A 55 33.31 -8.01 21.85
CA SER A 55 33.29 -6.65 21.28
C SER A 55 32.10 -6.50 20.30
N PRO A 56 31.34 -5.41 20.38
CA PRO A 56 30.31 -5.17 19.39
C PRO A 56 30.95 -4.92 18.02
N SER A 57 30.63 -5.75 17.06
CA SER A 57 30.91 -5.47 15.65
C SER A 57 30.26 -4.14 15.26
N PRO A 58 30.95 -3.29 14.51
CA PRO A 58 30.35 -2.05 14.04
C PRO A 58 29.16 -2.37 13.13
N THR A 59 27.99 -1.90 13.53
CA THR A 59 26.80 -1.83 12.66
C THR A 59 27.18 -1.04 11.42
N PRO A 60 26.98 -1.56 10.19
CA PRO A 60 27.21 -0.77 9.01
C PRO A 60 26.18 0.38 8.99
N THR A 61 26.62 1.58 9.30
CA THR A 61 25.88 2.80 9.04
C THR A 61 25.88 2.98 7.51
N SER A 62 24.84 2.48 6.88
CA SER A 62 24.56 2.80 5.46
C SER A 62 24.17 4.27 5.39
N THR A 63 25.14 5.12 5.20
CA THR A 63 24.92 6.50 4.77
C THR A 63 24.53 6.42 3.30
N SER A 64 23.24 6.27 3.04
CA SER A 64 22.68 6.45 1.70
C SER A 64 22.83 7.93 1.34
N THR A 65 23.90 8.28 0.67
CA THR A 65 24.06 9.55 -0.03
C THR A 65 23.19 9.48 -1.28
N GLY A 66 21.95 9.96 -1.09
CA GLY A 66 20.84 9.86 -2.00
C GLY A 66 21.04 10.48 -3.38
N ARG A 67 21.32 9.61 -4.33
CA ARG A 67 20.79 9.77 -5.68
C ARG A 67 19.66 8.75 -5.81
N PRO A 68 18.46 9.14 -6.30
CA PRO A 68 17.39 8.16 -6.54
C PRO A 68 17.94 7.05 -7.42
N ALA A 69 17.64 5.79 -7.04
CA ALA A 69 18.03 4.65 -7.85
C ALA A 69 17.42 4.84 -9.25
N LYS A 70 18.23 4.74 -10.29
CA LYS A 70 17.78 4.82 -11.68
C LYS A 70 17.18 3.49 -12.09
N ILE A 71 16.31 3.53 -13.09
CA ILE A 71 15.74 2.36 -13.74
C ILE A 71 16.45 2.13 -15.06
N GLU A 72 16.86 0.89 -15.29
CA GLU A 72 17.34 0.44 -16.59
C GLU A 72 16.16 -0.15 -17.35
N LEU A 73 15.67 0.55 -18.39
CA LEU A 73 14.56 0.07 -19.17
C LEU A 73 14.92 -1.24 -19.88
N PRO A 74 14.12 -2.31 -19.70
CA PRO A 74 14.28 -3.54 -20.47
C PRO A 74 14.11 -3.27 -21.97
N ALA A 75 14.76 -4.07 -22.82
CA ALA A 75 14.63 -3.94 -24.27
C ALA A 75 13.19 -4.18 -24.77
N SER A 76 12.40 -4.96 -24.02
CA SER A 76 10.98 -5.22 -24.26
C SER A 76 10.22 -5.06 -22.96
N PRO A 77 9.80 -3.83 -22.61
CA PRO A 77 9.09 -3.59 -21.36
C PRO A 77 7.73 -4.28 -21.33
N VAL A 78 7.41 -4.91 -20.21
CA VAL A 78 6.08 -5.44 -19.86
C VAL A 78 5.75 -4.89 -18.48
N LEU A 79 4.69 -4.11 -18.39
CA LEU A 79 4.37 -3.30 -17.23
C LEU A 79 3.20 -3.89 -16.43
N LEU A 80 3.36 -3.95 -15.11
CA LEU A 80 2.26 -4.08 -14.16
C LEU A 80 2.13 -2.77 -13.40
N ILE A 81 0.93 -2.20 -13.35
CA ILE A 81 0.59 -1.09 -12.45
C ILE A 81 -0.39 -1.64 -11.42
N MET A 82 0.01 -1.64 -10.16
CA MET A 82 -0.82 -2.09 -9.05
C MET A 82 -1.03 -0.95 -8.05
N GLY A 83 -2.26 -0.80 -7.59
CA GLY A 83 -2.59 0.24 -6.61
C GLY A 83 -3.99 0.12 -6.03
N ASP A 84 -4.43 1.20 -5.41
CA ASP A 84 -5.71 1.34 -4.72
C ASP A 84 -6.82 1.92 -5.63
N SER A 85 -7.77 2.68 -5.03
CA SER A 85 -8.86 3.38 -5.74
C SER A 85 -8.35 4.38 -6.79
N TYR A 86 -7.21 5.01 -6.54
CA TYR A 86 -6.60 5.92 -7.52
C TYR A 86 -6.17 5.17 -8.79
N THR A 87 -5.57 4.00 -8.65
CA THR A 87 -5.20 3.15 -9.80
C THR A 87 -6.44 2.54 -10.46
N ALA A 88 -7.49 2.25 -9.68
CA ALA A 88 -8.77 1.81 -10.23
C ALA A 88 -9.48 2.90 -11.06
N GLY A 89 -9.22 4.17 -10.77
CA GLY A 89 -9.80 5.32 -11.45
C GLY A 89 -11.03 5.89 -10.74
N ASP A 90 -11.16 5.65 -9.43
CA ASP A 90 -12.28 6.19 -8.66
C ASP A 90 -12.24 7.73 -8.71
N GLY A 91 -13.36 8.34 -9.06
CA GLY A 91 -13.52 9.79 -9.26
C GLY A 91 -13.35 10.27 -10.71
N ALA A 92 -12.80 9.45 -11.61
CA ALA A 92 -12.79 9.74 -13.05
C ALA A 92 -14.17 9.49 -13.69
N ASP A 93 -14.51 10.23 -14.74
CA ASP A 93 -15.78 10.08 -15.46
C ASP A 93 -15.86 8.74 -16.22
N GLN A 94 -14.70 8.25 -16.70
CA GLN A 94 -14.57 6.97 -17.40
C GLN A 94 -13.35 6.19 -16.87
N PRO A 95 -13.41 4.84 -16.87
CA PRO A 95 -12.30 4.02 -16.39
C PRO A 95 -10.96 4.23 -17.10
N ASP A 96 -11.00 4.52 -18.41
CA ASP A 96 -9.81 4.77 -19.24
C ASP A 96 -9.19 6.16 -19.02
N GLU A 97 -9.85 7.04 -18.28
CA GLU A 97 -9.34 8.33 -17.84
C GLU A 97 -8.58 8.28 -16.50
N SER A 98 -8.41 7.09 -15.91
CA SER A 98 -7.57 6.92 -14.72
C SER A 98 -6.10 7.25 -15.04
N TRP A 99 -5.38 7.78 -14.04
CA TRP A 99 -3.95 8.07 -14.19
C TRP A 99 -3.16 6.86 -14.72
N ALA A 100 -3.50 5.66 -14.26
CA ALA A 100 -2.82 4.43 -14.64
C ALA A 100 -3.04 4.09 -16.13
N ASN A 101 -4.27 4.26 -16.63
CA ASN A 101 -4.57 4.08 -18.05
C ASN A 101 -3.89 5.13 -18.93
N LEU A 102 -3.88 6.39 -18.49
CA LEU A 102 -3.21 7.49 -19.20
C LEU A 102 -1.70 7.26 -19.28
N VAL A 103 -1.07 6.82 -18.19
CA VAL A 103 0.36 6.46 -18.17
C VAL A 103 0.63 5.25 -19.05
N ALA A 104 -0.17 4.20 -18.98
CA ALA A 104 -0.03 3.01 -19.80
C ALA A 104 -0.12 3.36 -21.30
N GLY A 105 -1.10 4.20 -21.69
CA GLY A 105 -1.25 4.70 -23.05
C GLY A 105 -0.05 5.53 -23.52
N SER A 106 0.47 6.41 -22.65
CA SER A 106 1.62 7.27 -22.98
C SER A 106 2.93 6.51 -23.11
N LEU A 107 3.16 5.49 -22.26
CA LEU A 107 4.37 4.65 -22.31
C LEU A 107 4.30 3.64 -23.48
N GLY A 108 3.10 3.22 -23.89
CA GLY A 108 2.89 2.29 -25.01
C GLY A 108 3.41 0.87 -24.76
N TYR A 109 3.64 0.50 -23.51
CA TYR A 109 4.09 -0.86 -23.15
C TYR A 109 2.89 -1.81 -23.00
N PRO A 110 3.03 -3.11 -23.30
CA PRO A 110 2.07 -4.11 -22.84
C PRO A 110 1.88 -3.99 -21.34
N THR A 111 0.67 -3.59 -20.91
CA THR A 111 0.41 -3.24 -19.51
C THR A 111 -0.78 -4.01 -18.96
N ASN A 112 -0.64 -4.51 -17.73
CA ASN A 112 -1.74 -4.94 -16.88
C ASN A 112 -1.92 -3.92 -15.75
N ILE A 113 -3.17 -3.51 -15.48
CA ILE A 113 -3.52 -2.59 -14.40
C ILE A 113 -4.36 -3.35 -13.38
N ASP A 114 -3.89 -3.40 -12.14
CA ASP A 114 -4.58 -3.98 -10.99
C ASP A 114 -4.85 -2.88 -9.96
N GLY A 115 -5.96 -2.15 -10.13
CA GLY A 115 -6.48 -1.16 -9.18
C GLY A 115 -7.60 -1.75 -8.33
N ARG A 116 -7.50 -1.62 -7.00
CA ARG A 116 -8.53 -2.07 -6.07
C ARG A 116 -8.73 -1.06 -4.95
N GLY A 117 -9.90 -0.43 -4.92
CA GLY A 117 -10.26 0.55 -3.89
C GLY A 117 -10.14 -0.01 -2.47
N GLY A 118 -9.74 0.85 -1.53
CA GLY A 118 -9.64 0.52 -0.12
C GLY A 118 -8.45 -0.35 0.29
N THR A 119 -7.47 -0.61 -0.60
CA THR A 119 -6.32 -1.49 -0.33
C THR A 119 -5.00 -0.72 -0.29
N GLY A 120 -3.97 -1.30 0.29
CA GLY A 120 -2.65 -0.71 0.46
C GLY A 120 -1.55 -1.74 0.65
N PHE A 121 -0.39 -1.30 1.10
CA PHE A 121 0.74 -2.19 1.39
C PHE A 121 0.47 -3.07 2.60
N ALA A 122 -0.02 -2.47 3.71
CA ALA A 122 -0.35 -3.14 4.97
C ALA A 122 -1.86 -3.29 5.16
N TRP A 123 -2.67 -2.42 4.54
CA TRP A 123 -4.12 -2.43 4.69
C TRP A 123 -4.79 -3.19 3.54
N GLY A 124 -5.43 -4.30 3.87
CA GLY A 124 -6.12 -5.17 2.90
C GLY A 124 -7.63 -4.95 2.75
N GLY A 125 -8.14 -3.77 3.14
CA GLY A 125 -9.58 -3.50 3.11
C GLY A 125 -10.36 -4.19 4.23
N GLY A 126 -9.69 -4.56 5.33
CA GLY A 126 -10.28 -5.22 6.50
C GLY A 126 -10.20 -6.76 6.49
N ALA A 127 -9.80 -7.38 5.39
CA ALA A 127 -9.49 -8.80 5.32
C ALA A 127 -7.98 -9.02 5.50
N ARG A 128 -7.59 -9.86 6.45
CA ARG A 128 -6.18 -10.17 6.76
C ARG A 128 -5.91 -11.66 6.58
N ASP A 129 -6.22 -12.18 5.43
CA ASP A 129 -5.99 -13.57 5.06
C ASP A 129 -5.47 -13.67 3.62
N ASP A 130 -5.35 -14.89 3.11
CA ASP A 130 -4.89 -15.13 1.72
C ASP A 130 -5.82 -14.53 0.66
N GLN A 131 -7.02 -14.10 1.03
CA GLN A 131 -8.00 -13.42 0.20
C GLN A 131 -7.97 -11.90 0.42
N GLY A 132 -7.07 -11.40 1.27
CA GLY A 132 -6.89 -9.99 1.57
C GLY A 132 -6.52 -9.15 0.36
N GLY A 133 -6.67 -7.85 0.53
CA GLY A 133 -6.37 -6.87 -0.51
C GLY A 133 -4.97 -6.28 -0.41
N GLU A 134 -4.15 -6.71 0.55
CA GLU A 134 -2.77 -6.26 0.70
C GLU A 134 -1.98 -6.52 -0.58
N TYR A 135 -1.10 -5.59 -0.95
CA TYR A 135 -0.42 -5.65 -2.25
C TYR A 135 0.44 -6.91 -2.41
N GLU A 136 1.10 -7.40 -1.36
CA GLU A 136 1.84 -8.67 -1.44
C GLU A 136 0.94 -9.85 -1.79
N VAL A 137 -0.25 -9.92 -1.19
CA VAL A 137 -1.26 -10.96 -1.47
C VAL A 137 -1.70 -10.90 -2.93
N ARG A 138 -1.99 -9.70 -3.43
CA ARG A 138 -2.42 -9.47 -4.82
C ARG A 138 -1.34 -9.81 -5.82
N LEU A 139 -0.07 -9.46 -5.56
CA LEU A 139 1.08 -9.87 -6.40
C LEU A 139 1.18 -11.39 -6.50
N ARG A 140 1.06 -12.09 -5.37
CA ARG A 140 1.05 -13.56 -5.32
C ARG A 140 -0.09 -14.14 -6.15
N GLN A 141 -1.30 -13.59 -6.02
CA GLN A 141 -2.46 -14.01 -6.80
C GLN A 141 -2.25 -13.77 -8.30
N THR A 142 -1.71 -12.61 -8.69
CA THR A 142 -1.40 -12.28 -10.09
C THR A 142 -0.41 -13.29 -10.68
N ALA A 143 0.68 -13.57 -9.97
CA ALA A 143 1.69 -14.52 -10.42
C ALA A 143 1.14 -15.96 -10.53
N ALA A 144 0.28 -16.37 -9.59
CA ALA A 144 -0.31 -17.71 -9.57
C ALA A 144 -1.40 -17.89 -10.64
N ASN A 145 -2.27 -16.88 -10.82
CA ASN A 145 -3.44 -16.99 -11.69
C ASN A 145 -3.12 -16.67 -13.16
N ASN A 146 -2.04 -15.95 -13.43
CA ASN A 146 -1.63 -15.59 -14.78
C ASN A 146 -0.11 -15.85 -15.01
N PRO A 147 0.34 -17.09 -14.99
CA PRO A 147 1.77 -17.43 -15.11
C PRO A 147 2.38 -17.07 -16.49
N ALA A 148 1.55 -16.80 -17.49
CA ALA A 148 2.03 -16.34 -18.79
C ALA A 148 2.34 -14.83 -18.81
N PHE A 149 1.83 -14.07 -17.86
CA PHE A 149 2.13 -12.65 -17.70
C PHE A 149 3.35 -12.48 -16.81
N VAL A 150 4.47 -12.09 -17.41
CA VAL A 150 5.75 -11.89 -16.71
C VAL A 150 6.17 -10.43 -16.85
N PRO A 151 5.77 -9.56 -15.92
CA PRO A 151 6.19 -8.16 -15.94
C PRO A 151 7.69 -8.04 -15.61
N ASN A 152 8.36 -7.12 -16.27
CA ASN A 152 9.75 -6.73 -15.97
C ASN A 152 9.84 -5.28 -15.46
N LEU A 153 8.70 -4.58 -15.46
CA LEU A 153 8.49 -3.30 -14.80
C LEU A 153 7.24 -3.38 -13.91
N LEU A 154 7.32 -2.84 -12.70
CA LEU A 154 6.21 -2.77 -11.76
C LEU A 154 6.14 -1.37 -11.16
N ILE A 155 4.98 -0.74 -11.25
CA ILE A 155 4.63 0.47 -10.50
C ILE A 155 3.69 0.07 -9.38
N LEU A 156 4.08 0.36 -8.14
CA LEU A 156 3.25 0.21 -6.94
C LEU A 156 2.81 1.59 -6.49
N GLN A 157 1.52 1.91 -6.60
CA GLN A 157 0.96 3.16 -6.11
C GLN A 157 0.16 2.88 -4.84
N GLY A 158 0.38 3.67 -3.78
CA GLY A 158 -0.42 3.50 -2.57
C GLY A 158 0.13 4.20 -1.34
N GLY A 159 -0.55 3.94 -0.23
CA GLY A 159 -0.31 4.55 1.07
C GLY A 159 -1.55 5.23 1.64
N GLN A 160 -2.49 5.68 0.81
CA GLN A 160 -3.70 6.38 1.28
C GLN A 160 -4.47 5.56 2.30
N ASN A 161 -4.71 4.28 2.01
CA ASN A 161 -5.47 3.39 2.89
C ASN A 161 -4.63 2.88 4.07
N ASP A 162 -3.31 2.86 3.93
CA ASP A 162 -2.40 2.50 5.02
C ASP A 162 -2.40 3.54 6.15
N ALA A 163 -2.92 4.76 5.91
CA ALA A 163 -3.14 5.77 6.95
C ALA A 163 -4.08 5.28 8.08
N GLN A 164 -4.80 4.18 7.89
CA GLN A 164 -5.59 3.52 8.92
C GLN A 164 -4.73 2.65 9.87
N ILE A 165 -3.48 2.38 9.52
CA ILE A 165 -2.50 1.67 10.35
C ILE A 165 -1.78 2.69 11.23
N THR A 166 -1.80 2.48 12.54
CA THR A 166 -1.18 3.39 13.51
C THR A 166 0.32 3.14 13.70
N ASP A 167 0.80 1.94 13.38
CA ASP A 167 2.22 1.59 13.46
C ASP A 167 2.90 1.83 12.10
N SER A 168 3.66 2.90 12.01
CA SER A 168 4.45 3.23 10.81
C SER A 168 5.51 2.17 10.47
N GLY A 169 5.97 1.41 11.47
CA GLY A 169 6.88 0.29 11.27
C GLY A 169 6.21 -0.87 10.51
N GLU A 170 4.92 -1.13 10.76
CA GLU A 170 4.12 -2.11 10.01
C GLU A 170 4.03 -1.71 8.54
N ILE A 171 3.73 -0.44 8.24
CA ILE A 171 3.65 0.08 6.87
C ILE A 171 5.01 -0.03 6.16
N THR A 172 6.08 0.38 6.84
CA THR A 172 7.46 0.28 6.31
C THR A 172 7.83 -1.16 5.98
N ALA A 173 7.54 -2.10 6.90
CA ALA A 173 7.81 -3.51 6.70
C ALA A 173 6.99 -4.10 5.55
N ALA A 174 5.69 -3.79 5.46
CA ALA A 174 4.80 -4.28 4.42
C ALA A 174 5.21 -3.76 3.03
N THR A 175 5.57 -2.47 2.92
CA THR A 175 6.07 -1.89 1.66
C THR A 175 7.34 -2.61 1.19
N ARG A 176 8.33 -2.79 2.08
CA ARG A 176 9.54 -3.54 1.77
C ARG A 176 9.24 -4.97 1.35
N GLN A 177 8.41 -5.69 2.11
CA GLN A 177 8.03 -7.08 1.83
C GLN A 177 7.32 -7.23 0.49
N THR A 178 6.45 -6.29 0.13
CA THR A 178 5.75 -6.25 -1.17
C THR A 178 6.75 -6.14 -2.32
N ILE A 179 7.74 -5.25 -2.22
CA ILE A 179 8.78 -5.08 -3.24
C ILE A 179 9.64 -6.34 -3.37
N GLU A 180 10.06 -6.91 -2.23
CA GLU A 180 10.83 -8.14 -2.19
C GLU A 180 10.01 -9.33 -2.76
N ALA A 181 8.71 -9.38 -2.49
CA ALA A 181 7.81 -10.39 -3.04
C ALA A 181 7.70 -10.30 -4.57
N ALA A 182 7.55 -9.10 -5.12
CA ALA A 182 7.55 -8.88 -6.56
C ALA A 182 8.82 -9.45 -7.21
N ARG A 183 9.98 -9.17 -6.61
CA ARG A 183 11.27 -9.69 -7.11
C ARG A 183 11.43 -11.21 -6.97
N ARG A 184 10.74 -11.82 -6.00
CA ARG A 184 10.68 -13.29 -5.89
C ARG A 184 9.79 -13.91 -6.96
N PHE A 185 8.63 -13.28 -7.25
CA PHE A 185 7.70 -13.78 -8.27
C PHE A 185 8.22 -13.57 -9.68
N TRP A 186 8.86 -12.43 -9.94
CA TRP A 186 9.41 -12.06 -11.25
C TRP A 186 10.87 -11.62 -11.10
N PRO A 187 11.82 -12.57 -11.10
CA PRO A 187 13.24 -12.26 -10.97
C PRO A 187 13.70 -11.24 -12.02
N GLY A 188 14.34 -10.17 -11.57
CA GLY A 188 14.78 -9.08 -12.45
C GLY A 188 13.74 -7.97 -12.67
N VAL A 189 12.52 -8.09 -12.11
CA VAL A 189 11.54 -6.99 -12.19
C VAL A 189 12.09 -5.73 -11.52
N GLN A 190 12.00 -4.62 -12.21
CA GLN A 190 12.31 -3.31 -11.66
C GLN A 190 11.05 -2.69 -11.08
N VAL A 191 11.12 -2.24 -9.84
CA VAL A 191 9.97 -1.75 -9.09
C VAL A 191 10.16 -0.27 -8.82
N VAL A 192 9.13 0.53 -9.11
CA VAL A 192 8.99 1.94 -8.71
C VAL A 192 7.81 2.06 -7.78
N VAL A 193 7.95 2.80 -6.72
CA VAL A 193 6.86 3.13 -5.80
C VAL A 193 6.43 4.57 -6.05
N LEU A 194 5.15 4.76 -6.34
CA LEU A 194 4.47 6.05 -6.28
C LEU A 194 3.81 6.18 -4.92
N GLY A 195 4.31 7.08 -4.10
CA GLY A 195 3.75 7.36 -2.78
C GLY A 195 2.32 7.90 -2.83
N PRO A 196 1.65 8.00 -1.68
CA PRO A 196 0.28 8.49 -1.61
C PRO A 196 0.19 9.93 -2.09
N SER A 197 -0.97 10.27 -2.64
CA SER A 197 -1.31 11.64 -3.02
C SER A 197 -2.82 11.84 -2.89
N ALA A 198 -3.24 13.03 -2.50
CA ALA A 198 -4.67 13.36 -2.48
C ALA A 198 -4.88 14.87 -2.61
N PRO A 199 -6.02 15.31 -3.19
CA PRO A 199 -6.46 16.68 -3.06
C PRO A 199 -6.51 17.13 -1.58
N GLN A 200 -6.29 18.42 -1.35
CA GLN A 200 -6.34 18.98 0.00
C GLN A 200 -7.79 19.13 0.48
N PRO A 201 -8.11 18.91 1.77
CA PRO A 201 -7.15 18.80 2.90
C PRO A 201 -6.55 17.39 3.12
N LEU A 202 -7.12 16.33 2.57
CA LEU A 202 -6.69 14.96 2.86
C LEU A 202 -5.18 14.74 2.58
N GLY A 203 -4.65 15.36 1.54
CA GLY A 203 -3.23 15.23 1.19
C GLY A 203 -2.25 15.67 2.29
N GLU A 204 -2.67 16.56 3.21
CA GLU A 204 -1.83 16.97 4.34
C GLU A 204 -1.70 15.88 5.40
N ASP A 205 -2.73 15.06 5.57
CA ASP A 205 -2.76 13.98 6.56
C ASP A 205 -1.92 12.76 6.11
N LEU A 206 -1.46 12.73 4.85
CA LEU A 206 -0.69 11.62 4.29
C LEU A 206 0.82 11.69 4.55
N ARG A 207 1.35 12.70 5.24
CA ARG A 207 2.80 12.89 5.42
C ARG A 207 3.49 11.76 6.17
N ASP A 208 2.87 11.29 7.24
CA ASP A 208 3.45 10.24 8.08
C ASP A 208 3.45 8.90 7.35
N VAL A 209 2.34 8.56 6.71
CA VAL A 209 2.24 7.33 5.90
C VAL A 209 3.18 7.41 4.68
N ASN A 210 3.29 8.56 4.03
CA ASN A 210 4.23 8.78 2.93
C ASN A 210 5.68 8.49 3.37
N SER A 211 6.06 8.98 4.56
CA SER A 211 7.38 8.74 5.14
C SER A 211 7.63 7.25 5.40
N ALA A 212 6.61 6.53 5.89
CA ALA A 212 6.70 5.09 6.15
C ALA A 212 6.82 4.27 4.86
N VAL A 213 6.02 4.59 3.83
CA VAL A 213 6.10 3.93 2.50
C VAL A 213 7.45 4.20 1.86
N ARG A 214 7.94 5.46 1.90
CA ARG A 214 9.29 5.81 1.43
C ARG A 214 10.36 4.98 2.12
N ALA A 215 10.33 4.89 3.47
CA ALA A 215 11.31 4.12 4.22
C ALA A 215 11.32 2.63 3.81
N GLY A 216 10.16 2.05 3.49
CA GLY A 216 10.04 0.70 2.97
C GLY A 216 10.63 0.55 1.57
N ALA A 217 10.39 1.51 0.68
CA ALA A 217 10.97 1.55 -0.66
C ALA A 217 12.49 1.68 -0.61
N ASP A 218 13.02 2.59 0.21
CA ASP A 218 14.45 2.80 0.42
C ASP A 218 15.13 1.53 0.97
N ALA A 219 14.51 0.88 1.96
CA ALA A 219 15.01 -0.36 2.54
C ALA A 219 15.08 -1.52 1.52
N ALA A 220 14.21 -1.49 0.50
CA ALA A 220 14.21 -2.43 -0.61
C ALA A 220 15.01 -1.95 -1.83
N ASN A 221 15.69 -0.80 -1.76
CA ASN A 221 16.39 -0.18 -2.89
C ASN A 221 15.47 -0.04 -4.13
N ALA A 222 14.27 0.48 -3.95
CA ALA A 222 13.34 0.81 -5.02
C ALA A 222 13.21 2.34 -5.14
N PRO A 223 13.23 2.91 -6.37
CA PRO A 223 12.94 4.31 -6.58
C PRO A 223 11.57 4.68 -6.01
N PHE A 224 11.50 5.87 -5.39
CA PHE A 224 10.30 6.41 -4.80
C PHE A 224 9.94 7.74 -5.46
N ILE A 225 8.74 7.84 -6.03
CA ILE A 225 8.17 9.08 -6.54
C ILE A 225 7.32 9.68 -5.44
N ASP A 226 7.73 10.84 -4.93
CA ASP A 226 7.14 11.50 -3.78
C ASP A 226 6.17 12.59 -4.20
N ALA A 227 4.89 12.23 -4.27
CA ALA A 227 3.84 13.18 -4.61
C ALA A 227 3.55 14.21 -3.50
N VAL A 228 3.78 13.82 -2.22
CA VAL A 228 3.57 14.69 -1.05
C VAL A 228 4.66 15.77 -0.99
N GLU A 229 5.93 15.37 -0.96
CA GLU A 229 7.05 16.32 -0.95
C GLU A 229 7.14 17.12 -2.26
N GLY A 230 6.78 16.50 -3.38
CA GLY A 230 6.63 17.14 -4.68
C GLY A 230 5.46 18.13 -4.75
N ARG A 231 4.62 18.17 -3.70
CA ARG A 231 3.47 19.08 -3.57
C ARG A 231 2.57 19.04 -4.80
N TRP A 232 2.28 17.83 -5.28
CA TRP A 232 1.42 17.67 -6.45
C TRP A 232 0.05 18.30 -6.20
N PHE A 233 -0.55 18.07 -5.04
CA PHE A 233 -1.77 18.72 -4.61
C PHE A 233 -1.49 19.78 -3.56
N THR A 234 -2.09 20.95 -3.72
CA THR A 234 -1.97 22.10 -2.84
C THR A 234 -3.36 22.69 -2.61
N ALA A 235 -3.54 23.52 -1.57
CA ALA A 235 -4.80 24.21 -1.35
C ALA A 235 -5.25 25.05 -2.55
N ALA A 236 -4.31 25.51 -3.39
CA ALA A 236 -4.62 26.33 -4.55
C ALA A 236 -5.18 25.55 -5.74
N ASN A 237 -4.68 24.30 -5.99
CA ASN A 237 -5.10 23.51 -7.16
C ASN A 237 -6.12 22.43 -6.84
N SER A 238 -6.19 21.95 -5.60
CA SER A 238 -7.08 20.86 -5.21
C SER A 238 -8.56 21.08 -5.55
N PRO A 239 -9.15 22.28 -5.42
CA PRO A 239 -10.54 22.48 -5.79
C PRO A 239 -10.88 22.17 -7.26
N GLY A 240 -9.87 22.20 -8.15
CA GLY A 240 -10.04 21.84 -9.57
C GLY A 240 -9.82 20.35 -9.86
N PHE A 241 -9.30 19.60 -8.89
CA PHE A 241 -8.89 18.20 -9.05
C PHE A 241 -9.62 17.21 -8.15
N ASP A 242 -10.49 17.71 -7.27
CA ASP A 242 -11.21 16.91 -6.29
C ASP A 242 -12.58 16.47 -6.82
N ALA A 243 -12.94 15.21 -6.63
CA ALA A 243 -14.23 14.65 -6.98
C ALA A 243 -15.20 14.59 -5.78
N ASP A 244 -14.70 14.13 -4.62
CA ASP A 244 -15.56 13.77 -3.48
C ASP A 244 -14.91 14.02 -2.10
N GLY A 245 -13.79 14.72 -2.06
CA GLY A 245 -13.01 15.00 -0.85
C GLY A 245 -11.95 13.92 -0.55
N ALA A 246 -11.88 12.85 -1.34
CA ALA A 246 -10.93 11.76 -1.17
C ALA A 246 -10.24 11.36 -2.48
N HIS A 247 -10.94 11.43 -3.60
CA HIS A 247 -10.45 10.97 -4.90
C HIS A 247 -10.26 12.13 -5.88
N PRO A 248 -9.28 12.02 -6.79
CA PRO A 248 -9.14 12.98 -7.88
C PRO A 248 -10.29 12.81 -8.88
N ASN A 249 -10.79 13.91 -9.43
CA ASN A 249 -11.68 13.87 -10.60
C ASN A 249 -10.87 13.57 -11.88
N THR A 250 -11.54 13.51 -13.04
CA THR A 250 -10.89 13.26 -14.35
C THR A 250 -9.68 14.18 -14.59
N ALA A 251 -9.78 15.47 -14.29
CA ALA A 251 -8.66 16.40 -14.43
C ALA A 251 -7.54 16.13 -13.42
N GLY A 252 -7.89 15.69 -12.22
CA GLY A 252 -6.92 15.27 -11.18
C GLY A 252 -6.18 14.01 -11.59
N HIS A 253 -6.85 13.03 -12.19
CA HIS A 253 -6.19 11.84 -12.75
C HIS A 253 -5.22 12.20 -13.89
N ALA A 254 -5.63 13.07 -14.83
CA ALA A 254 -4.74 13.55 -15.87
C ALA A 254 -3.51 14.27 -15.30
N TYR A 255 -3.71 15.10 -14.27
CA TYR A 255 -2.62 15.79 -13.58
C TYR A 255 -1.64 14.81 -12.90
N ILE A 256 -2.15 13.76 -12.21
CA ILE A 256 -1.30 12.71 -11.63
C ILE A 256 -0.49 12.01 -12.73
N ALA A 257 -1.11 11.69 -13.86
CA ALA A 257 -0.43 11.04 -14.99
C ALA A 257 0.72 11.91 -15.53
N ASP A 258 0.49 13.21 -15.73
CA ASP A 258 1.51 14.15 -16.20
C ASP A 258 2.68 14.23 -15.22
N LYS A 259 2.40 14.37 -13.92
CA LYS A 259 3.42 14.44 -12.87
C LYS A 259 4.20 13.14 -12.72
N PHE A 260 3.51 12.00 -12.88
CA PHE A 260 4.17 10.70 -12.89
C PHE A 260 5.13 10.58 -14.08
N LEU A 261 4.69 10.94 -15.28
CA LEU A 261 5.52 10.86 -16.51
C LEU A 261 6.73 11.80 -16.44
N GLU A 262 6.60 13.01 -15.88
CA GLU A 262 7.73 13.90 -15.58
C GLU A 262 8.75 13.22 -14.66
N SER A 263 8.28 12.60 -13.57
CA SER A 263 9.13 11.91 -12.60
C SER A 263 9.75 10.64 -13.18
N TRP A 264 8.99 9.90 -13.98
CA TRP A 264 9.43 8.70 -14.68
C TRP A 264 10.59 9.02 -15.64
N ALA A 265 10.47 10.06 -16.44
CA ALA A 265 11.53 10.48 -17.37
C ALA A 265 12.86 10.71 -16.61
N ALA A 266 12.82 11.34 -15.44
CA ALA A 266 14.01 11.56 -14.61
C ALA A 266 14.61 10.28 -14.01
N LEU A 267 13.83 9.19 -13.89
CA LEU A 267 14.30 7.91 -13.38
C LEU A 267 14.97 7.04 -14.46
N VAL A 268 14.55 7.18 -15.72
CA VAL A 268 15.02 6.33 -16.83
C VAL A 268 16.15 6.97 -17.66
N ASP A 269 16.41 8.27 -17.49
CA ASP A 269 17.55 9.00 -18.07
C ASP A 269 18.84 8.79 -17.23
#